data_cbad0de49f8dbb511c44a313a1fdeee4
#
_entry.id   cbad0de49f8dbb511c44a313a1fdeee4
#
_cell.length_a   1.000
_cell.length_b   1.000
_cell.length_c   1.000
_cell.angle_alpha   90.00
_cell.angle_beta   90.00
_cell.angle_gamma   90.00
#
_symmetry.space_group_name_H-M   'P 1'
#
loop_
_entity.id
_entity.type
_entity.pdbx_description
1 polymer ?
#
loop_
_entity_poly.entity_id
_entity_poly.type
_entity_poly.pdbx_seq_one_letter_code
_entity_poly.pdbx_strand_id
1 'polypeptide(L)'
;DEQRYHMQFTTTVQNLSPMLGARVPTQQVSVATASGYRRIRVQGALPAEYNDLVSVLYEPSAGGNDVWLVATGAYLAATGAVTSYDLTTPDVGALPGFPLGSAPEAGEWEVLVLVNGWSGLGTTGPAPVNGATLLGASKQVKITLP
;
A
#
# COMPACT_ATOMS: atom_id res chain seq x y z
N ASP A 1 -3.60 8.19 11.53
CA ASP A 1 -5.00 7.95 11.22
C ASP A 1 -5.21 6.57 10.59
N GLU A 2 -6.44 6.05 10.69
CA GLU A 2 -6.84 4.77 10.11
C GLU A 2 -8.22 4.92 9.48
N GLN A 3 -8.38 4.37 8.28
CA GLN A 3 -9.67 4.29 7.59
C GLN A 3 -9.91 2.87 7.11
N ARG A 4 -11.17 2.45 7.04
CA ARG A 4 -11.60 1.16 6.48
C ARG A 4 -12.86 1.35 5.69
N TYR A 5 -13.00 0.61 4.59
CA TYR A 5 -14.20 0.62 3.79
C TYR A 5 -14.56 -0.79 3.29
N HIS A 6 -15.83 -0.94 2.98
CA HIS A 6 -16.39 -2.13 2.34
C HIS A 6 -17.29 -1.68 1.20
N MET A 7 -17.07 -2.23 0.02
CA MET A 7 -17.96 -2.07 -1.12
C MET A 7 -18.49 -3.44 -1.52
N GLN A 8 -19.79 -3.53 -1.78
CA GLN A 8 -20.42 -4.75 -2.27
C GLN A 8 -21.18 -4.44 -3.54
N PHE A 9 -20.99 -5.27 -4.55
CA PHE A 9 -21.63 -5.15 -5.85
C PHE A 9 -22.85 -6.04 -5.88
N THR A 10 -24.02 -5.50 -6.23
CA THR A 10 -25.26 -6.25 -6.31
C THR A 10 -26.07 -5.80 -7.52
N THR A 11 -26.70 -6.74 -8.20
CA THR A 11 -27.65 -6.49 -9.30
C THR A 11 -29.10 -6.42 -8.83
N THR A 12 -29.36 -6.72 -7.57
CA THR A 12 -30.70 -6.71 -6.98
C THR A 12 -30.71 -5.87 -5.71
N VAL A 13 -31.84 -5.20 -5.47
CA VAL A 13 -32.05 -4.47 -4.20
C VAL A 13 -32.23 -5.52 -3.11
N GLN A 14 -31.38 -5.48 -2.11
CA GLN A 14 -31.42 -6.36 -0.96
C GLN A 14 -30.91 -5.65 0.30
N ASN A 15 -31.27 -6.17 1.45
CA ASN A 15 -30.68 -5.71 2.70
C ASN A 15 -29.24 -6.20 2.77
N LEU A 16 -28.29 -5.26 2.81
CA LEU A 16 -26.89 -5.53 2.96
C LEU A 16 -26.47 -5.35 4.42
N SER A 17 -25.64 -6.26 4.89
CA SER A 17 -24.98 -6.15 6.20
C SER A 17 -23.47 -6.07 6.00
N PRO A 18 -22.95 -4.90 5.61
CA PRO A 18 -21.53 -4.76 5.32
C PRO A 18 -20.70 -4.96 6.60
N MET A 19 -19.66 -5.77 6.48
CA MET A 19 -18.68 -5.97 7.55
C MET A 19 -17.36 -5.33 7.12
N LEU A 20 -16.83 -4.42 7.92
CA LEU A 20 -15.51 -3.88 7.70
C LEU A 20 -14.46 -4.98 7.93
N GLY A 21 -13.44 -5.01 7.09
CA GLY A 21 -12.29 -5.89 7.26
C GLY A 21 -11.50 -5.59 8.53
N ALA A 22 -10.49 -6.40 8.83
CA ALA A 22 -9.61 -6.23 9.96
C ALA A 22 -8.89 -4.87 9.91
N ARG A 23 -8.42 -4.41 11.06
CA ARG A 23 -7.54 -3.25 11.14
C ARG A 23 -6.18 -3.60 10.56
N VAL A 24 -5.59 -2.65 9.81
CA VAL A 24 -4.20 -2.77 9.41
C VAL A 24 -3.31 -2.51 10.63
N PRO A 25 -2.44 -3.46 10.98
CA PRO A 25 -1.47 -3.23 12.04
C PRO A 25 -0.57 -2.03 11.74
N THR A 26 -0.04 -1.38 12.77
CA THR A 26 0.89 -0.27 12.57
C THR A 26 2.13 -0.77 11.86
N GLN A 27 2.45 -0.16 10.74
CA GLN A 27 3.63 -0.45 9.94
C GLN A 27 4.92 0.00 10.64
N GLN A 28 5.99 -0.72 10.38
CA GLN A 28 7.35 -0.30 10.71
C GLN A 28 7.95 0.43 9.51
N VAL A 29 8.46 1.63 9.73
CA VAL A 29 9.12 2.41 8.71
C VAL A 29 10.56 2.62 9.11
N SER A 30 11.49 2.35 8.20
CA SER A 30 12.90 2.57 8.38
C SER A 30 13.49 3.27 7.16
N VAL A 31 14.61 3.95 7.36
CA VAL A 31 15.31 4.68 6.31
C VAL A 31 16.72 4.11 6.18
N ALA A 32 17.11 3.82 4.97
CA ALA A 32 18.47 3.47 4.61
C ALA A 32 19.00 4.46 3.58
N THR A 33 20.27 4.79 3.66
CA THR A 33 20.93 5.61 2.64
C THR A 33 21.83 4.68 1.81
N ALA A 34 21.56 4.63 0.51
CA ALA A 34 22.39 3.91 -0.43
C ALA A 34 22.74 4.85 -1.58
N SER A 35 24.02 4.88 -1.99
CA SER A 35 24.50 5.71 -3.11
C SER A 35 24.09 7.20 -3.02
N GLY A 36 23.99 7.75 -1.80
CA GLY A 36 23.51 9.12 -1.57
C GLY A 36 22.00 9.30 -1.70
N TYR A 37 21.24 8.23 -1.98
CA TYR A 37 19.80 8.24 -2.13
C TYR A 37 19.13 7.67 -0.86
N ARG A 38 18.19 8.41 -0.27
CA ARG A 38 17.41 7.92 0.87
C ARG A 38 16.38 6.91 0.37
N ARG A 39 16.40 5.74 0.95
CA ARG A 39 15.45 4.66 0.66
C ARG A 39 14.53 4.48 1.86
N ILE A 40 13.24 4.50 1.61
CA ILE A 40 12.24 4.28 2.64
C ILE A 40 11.78 2.82 2.52
N ARG A 41 11.89 2.09 3.62
CA ARG A 41 11.40 0.71 3.74
C ARG A 41 10.21 0.67 4.67
N VAL A 42 9.13 0.04 4.22
CA VAL A 42 7.90 -0.13 4.99
C VAL A 42 7.58 -1.61 5.09
N GLN A 43 7.39 -2.06 6.33
CA GLN A 43 7.07 -3.45 6.64
C GLN A 43 5.82 -3.49 7.50
N GLY A 44 4.98 -4.51 7.29
CA GLY A 44 3.80 -4.71 8.11
C GLY A 44 3.17 -6.07 7.93
N ALA A 45 2.33 -6.44 8.88
CA ALA A 45 1.47 -7.59 8.73
C ALA A 45 0.31 -7.25 7.77
N LEU A 46 -0.08 -8.22 6.96
CA LEU A 46 -1.17 -8.12 6.00
C LEU A 46 -2.27 -9.11 6.41
N PRO A 47 -3.42 -8.63 6.92
CA PRO A 47 -4.56 -9.49 7.15
C PRO A 47 -5.00 -10.20 5.86
N ALA A 48 -5.38 -11.47 5.97
CA ALA A 48 -5.57 -12.36 4.83
C ALA A 48 -6.65 -11.90 3.82
N GLU A 49 -7.60 -11.10 4.27
CA GLU A 49 -8.63 -10.53 3.40
C GLU A 49 -8.12 -9.43 2.46
N TYR A 50 -6.94 -8.85 2.72
CA TYR A 50 -6.32 -7.83 1.87
C TYR A 50 -5.25 -8.44 0.96
N ASN A 51 -5.68 -9.34 0.09
CA ASN A 51 -4.82 -10.20 -0.70
C ASN A 51 -4.57 -9.73 -2.13
N ASP A 52 -5.08 -8.57 -2.52
CA ASP A 52 -5.00 -8.09 -3.91
C ASP A 52 -3.91 -7.05 -4.12
N LEU A 53 -3.85 -6.04 -3.25
CA LEU A 53 -2.96 -4.90 -3.43
C LEU A 53 -2.46 -4.35 -2.09
N VAL A 54 -1.18 -4.07 -2.02
CA VAL A 54 -0.58 -3.16 -1.03
C VAL A 54 0.01 -1.98 -1.77
N SER A 55 -0.43 -0.79 -1.42
CA SER A 55 0.07 0.48 -1.95
C SER A 55 0.62 1.32 -0.82
N VAL A 56 1.80 1.88 -1.02
CA VAL A 56 2.43 2.79 -0.05
C VAL A 56 2.68 4.12 -0.72
N LEU A 57 2.10 5.16 -0.17
CA LEU A 57 2.33 6.53 -0.58
C LEU A 57 3.20 7.22 0.47
N TYR A 58 4.24 7.87 0.02
CA TYR A 58 5.14 8.70 0.82
C TYR A 58 4.96 10.15 0.38
N GLU A 59 4.51 11.00 1.28
CA GLU A 59 4.26 12.42 1.03
C GLU A 59 5.12 13.28 1.98
N PRO A 60 5.92 14.23 1.47
CA PRO A 60 6.60 15.18 2.33
C PRO A 60 5.58 16.13 2.97
N SER A 61 5.63 16.32 4.29
CA SER A 61 4.67 17.17 5.02
C SER A 61 4.73 18.64 4.59
N ALA A 62 5.84 19.06 4.03
CA ALA A 62 6.03 20.43 3.49
C ALA A 62 5.54 20.60 2.04
N GLY A 63 5.00 19.54 1.44
CA GLY A 63 4.70 19.48 0.02
C GLY A 63 5.93 19.15 -0.82
N GLY A 64 5.74 18.62 -2.00
CA GLY A 64 6.84 18.20 -2.89
C GLY A 64 6.43 17.03 -3.78
N ASN A 65 7.39 16.21 -4.15
CA ASN A 65 7.15 15.02 -4.96
C ASN A 65 6.78 13.83 -4.09
N ASP A 66 5.67 13.21 -4.40
CA ASP A 66 5.21 11.99 -3.76
C ASP A 66 5.91 10.78 -4.38
N VAL A 67 6.08 9.73 -3.59
CA VAL A 67 6.59 8.44 -4.06
C VAL A 67 5.55 7.36 -3.81
N TRP A 68 5.18 6.65 -4.87
CA TRP A 68 4.26 5.52 -4.79
C TRP A 68 4.96 4.21 -5.04
N LEU A 69 4.76 3.26 -4.12
CA LEU A 69 5.10 1.85 -4.32
C LEU A 69 3.82 1.03 -4.34
N VAL A 70 3.69 0.14 -5.30
CA VAL A 70 2.52 -0.74 -5.44
C VAL A 70 3.00 -2.17 -5.58
N ALA A 71 2.48 -3.06 -4.75
CA ALA A 71 2.70 -4.48 -4.82
C ALA A 71 1.37 -5.22 -4.96
N THR A 72 1.25 -6.06 -5.97
CA THR A 72 0.07 -6.92 -6.15
C THR A 72 0.15 -8.14 -5.22
N GLY A 73 -1.01 -8.72 -4.91
CA GLY A 73 -1.06 -9.98 -4.16
C GLY A 73 -0.30 -11.11 -4.85
N ALA A 74 -0.31 -11.15 -6.19
CA ALA A 74 0.48 -12.11 -6.94
C ALA A 74 2.00 -11.94 -6.74
N TYR A 75 2.49 -10.70 -6.70
CA TYR A 75 3.89 -10.41 -6.39
C TYR A 75 4.25 -10.84 -4.96
N LEU A 76 3.43 -10.47 -3.98
CA LEU A 76 3.65 -10.84 -2.58
C LEU A 76 3.65 -12.36 -2.40
N ALA A 77 2.72 -13.07 -3.03
CA ALA A 77 2.68 -14.53 -3.01
C ALA A 77 3.93 -15.17 -3.62
N ALA A 78 4.43 -14.62 -4.73
CA ALA A 78 5.65 -15.11 -5.39
C ALA A 78 6.90 -14.92 -4.50
N THR A 79 6.91 -13.90 -3.64
CA THR A 79 7.99 -13.68 -2.65
C THR A 79 7.80 -14.47 -1.34
N GLY A 80 6.72 -15.26 -1.22
CA GLY A 80 6.36 -15.97 0.01
C GLY A 80 5.70 -15.11 1.09
N ALA A 81 5.40 -13.85 0.81
CA ALA A 81 4.90 -12.87 1.77
C ALA A 81 3.37 -12.74 1.73
N VAL A 82 2.65 -13.84 1.97
CA VAL A 82 1.15 -13.84 1.92
C VAL A 82 0.47 -13.22 3.15
N THR A 83 1.19 -13.04 4.24
CA THR A 83 0.67 -12.48 5.51
C THR A 83 1.42 -11.23 5.98
N SER A 84 2.28 -10.72 5.16
CA SER A 84 3.09 -9.53 5.44
C SER A 84 3.51 -8.86 4.14
N TYR A 85 3.98 -7.63 4.24
CA TYR A 85 4.64 -6.93 3.15
C TYR A 85 5.94 -6.31 3.63
N ASP A 86 6.90 -6.23 2.72
CA ASP A 86 8.21 -5.61 2.91
C ASP A 86 8.56 -4.88 1.62
N LEU A 87 8.28 -3.60 1.58
CA LEU A 87 8.44 -2.76 0.39
C LEU A 87 9.50 -1.71 0.66
N THR A 88 10.48 -1.63 -0.25
CA THR A 88 11.56 -0.65 -0.17
C THR A 88 11.61 0.14 -1.48
N THR A 89 11.73 1.46 -1.40
CA THR A 89 11.97 2.28 -2.60
C THR A 89 13.22 1.77 -3.33
N PRO A 90 13.19 1.63 -4.67
CA PRO A 90 14.32 1.13 -5.42
C PRO A 90 15.55 2.03 -5.25
N ASP A 91 16.75 1.47 -5.38
CA ASP A 91 17.99 2.23 -5.41
C ASP A 91 18.21 2.80 -6.82
N VAL A 92 17.58 3.94 -7.06
CA VAL A 92 17.69 4.63 -8.34
C VAL A 92 18.89 5.58 -8.41
N GLY A 93 19.49 5.88 -7.25
CA GLY A 93 20.70 6.73 -7.20
C GLY A 93 21.93 6.13 -7.88
N ALA A 94 21.93 4.80 -8.05
CA ALA A 94 22.95 4.08 -8.78
C ALA A 94 22.73 4.09 -10.31
N LEU A 95 21.58 4.54 -10.79
CA LEU A 95 21.27 4.55 -12.22
C LEU A 95 21.92 5.75 -12.92
N PRO A 96 22.68 5.55 -14.01
CA PRO A 96 23.26 6.64 -14.76
C PRO A 96 22.20 7.64 -15.25
N GLY A 97 22.41 8.92 -14.97
CA GLY A 97 21.51 9.99 -15.41
C GLY A 97 20.23 10.16 -14.57
N PHE A 98 20.07 9.40 -13.50
CA PHE A 98 18.94 9.63 -12.58
C PHE A 98 19.18 10.94 -11.79
N PRO A 99 18.22 11.87 -11.79
CA PRO A 99 18.38 13.13 -11.07
C PRO A 99 18.33 12.91 -9.56
N LEU A 100 19.45 13.14 -8.87
CA LEU A 100 19.53 13.02 -7.41
C LEU A 100 18.58 13.98 -6.68
N GLY A 101 18.17 15.07 -7.32
CA GLY A 101 17.12 15.98 -6.79
C GLY A 101 15.72 15.36 -6.69
N SER A 102 15.51 14.16 -7.21
CA SER A 102 14.27 13.39 -7.00
C SER A 102 14.32 12.47 -5.77
N ALA A 103 15.45 12.46 -5.04
CA ALA A 103 15.55 11.71 -3.78
C ALA A 103 14.62 12.31 -2.72
N PRO A 104 14.05 11.49 -1.84
CA PRO A 104 13.33 12.01 -0.68
C PRO A 104 14.22 12.94 0.14
N GLU A 105 13.77 14.18 0.33
CA GLU A 105 14.49 15.20 1.08
C GLU A 105 14.42 14.92 2.58
N ALA A 106 15.36 15.53 3.34
CA ALA A 106 15.29 15.54 4.80
C ALA A 106 14.04 16.27 5.28
N GLY A 107 13.44 15.81 6.38
CA GLY A 107 12.28 16.46 6.95
C GLY A 107 11.16 15.49 7.36
N GLU A 108 10.01 16.05 7.67
CA GLU A 108 8.84 15.25 8.03
C GLU A 108 8.14 14.70 6.78
N TRP A 109 7.78 13.43 6.86
CA TRP A 109 7.06 12.70 5.82
C TRP A 109 5.86 11.97 6.42
N GLU A 110 4.81 11.89 5.65
CA GLU A 110 3.66 11.03 5.92
C GLU A 110 3.76 9.77 5.08
N VAL A 111 3.61 8.62 5.73
CA VAL A 111 3.63 7.31 5.09
C VAL A 111 2.25 6.70 5.24
N LEU A 112 1.52 6.64 4.14
CA LEU A 112 0.19 6.06 4.05
C LEU A 112 0.29 4.68 3.40
N VAL A 113 -0.11 3.65 4.13
CA VAL A 113 -0.30 2.31 3.59
C VAL A 113 -1.77 2.09 3.31
N LEU A 114 -2.08 1.70 2.08
CA LEU A 114 -3.41 1.26 1.65
C LEU A 114 -3.34 -0.21 1.30
N VAL A 115 -4.29 -0.98 1.77
CA VAL A 115 -4.43 -2.40 1.45
C VAL A 115 -5.82 -2.69 0.91
N ASN A 116 -5.89 -3.53 -0.09
CA ASN A 116 -7.14 -3.93 -0.72
C ASN A 116 -7.23 -5.44 -0.87
N GLY A 117 -8.45 -5.94 -0.77
CA GLY A 117 -8.77 -7.32 -1.06
C GLY A 117 -10.08 -7.43 -1.81
N TRP A 118 -10.09 -8.24 -2.85
CA TRP A 118 -11.25 -8.54 -3.66
C TRP A 118 -11.72 -9.96 -3.45
N SER A 119 -13.02 -10.14 -3.40
CA SER A 119 -13.65 -11.46 -3.50
C SER A 119 -14.75 -11.45 -4.56
N GLY A 120 -14.96 -12.58 -5.24
CA GLY A 120 -16.02 -12.70 -6.24
C GLY A 120 -15.77 -11.93 -7.54
N LEU A 121 -14.52 -11.61 -7.87
CA LEU A 121 -14.18 -11.16 -9.22
C LEU A 121 -14.28 -12.35 -10.19
N GLY A 122 -14.97 -12.14 -11.31
CA GLY A 122 -15.00 -13.13 -12.39
C GLY A 122 -13.60 -13.31 -12.99
N THR A 123 -13.26 -14.55 -13.33
CA THR A 123 -11.97 -14.90 -13.93
C THR A 123 -11.77 -14.35 -15.36
N THR A 124 -12.80 -13.76 -15.95
CA THR A 124 -12.85 -13.43 -17.39
C THR A 124 -12.98 -11.94 -17.70
N GLY A 125 -12.92 -11.05 -16.71
CA GLY A 125 -13.02 -9.62 -17.00
C GLY A 125 -12.99 -8.72 -15.77
N PRO A 126 -12.83 -7.40 -15.98
CA PRO A 126 -12.71 -6.42 -14.88
C PRO A 126 -14.06 -6.09 -14.21
N ALA A 127 -15.16 -6.63 -14.67
CA ALA A 127 -16.47 -6.36 -14.10
C ALA A 127 -16.74 -7.22 -12.87
N PRO A 128 -17.11 -6.60 -11.73
CA PRO A 128 -17.49 -7.36 -10.55
C PRO A 128 -18.76 -8.17 -10.82
N VAL A 129 -18.81 -9.41 -10.32
CA VAL A 129 -20.02 -10.22 -10.36
C VAL A 129 -20.95 -9.88 -9.20
N ASN A 130 -22.21 -10.29 -9.30
CA ASN A 130 -23.18 -10.09 -8.22
C ASN A 130 -22.67 -10.77 -6.93
N GLY A 131 -22.63 -10.02 -5.84
CA GLY A 131 -22.06 -10.47 -4.57
C GLY A 131 -20.56 -10.24 -4.42
N ALA A 132 -19.86 -9.74 -5.44
CA ALA A 132 -18.45 -9.40 -5.30
C ALA A 132 -18.25 -8.31 -4.25
N THR A 133 -17.17 -8.42 -3.49
CA THR A 133 -16.82 -7.44 -2.44
C THR A 133 -15.43 -6.89 -2.64
N LEU A 134 -15.26 -5.62 -2.33
CA LEU A 134 -13.97 -4.96 -2.15
C LEU A 134 -13.86 -4.52 -0.69
N LEU A 135 -12.85 -4.99 -0.02
CA LEU A 135 -12.44 -4.51 1.29
C LEU A 135 -11.20 -3.62 1.12
N GLY A 136 -11.17 -2.54 1.86
CA GLY A 136 -10.00 -1.70 1.90
C GLY A 136 -9.77 -1.14 3.28
N ALA A 137 -8.48 -0.91 3.59
CA ALA A 137 -8.07 -0.24 4.80
C ALA A 137 -6.82 0.59 4.54
N SER A 138 -6.65 1.64 5.31
CA SER A 138 -5.45 2.45 5.28
C SER A 138 -4.96 2.77 6.68
N LYS A 139 -3.65 2.96 6.77
CA LYS A 139 -2.97 3.37 7.99
C LYS A 139 -1.88 4.37 7.66
N GLN A 140 -1.91 5.50 8.35
CA GLN A 140 -0.94 6.58 8.17
C GLN A 140 -0.04 6.71 9.40
N VAL A 141 1.24 6.91 9.18
CA VAL A 141 2.23 7.26 10.20
C VAL A 141 3.09 8.43 9.72
N LYS A 142 3.62 9.19 10.67
CA LYS A 142 4.60 10.24 10.40
C LYS A 142 6.01 9.75 10.74
N ILE A 143 6.97 10.14 9.92
CA ILE A 143 8.39 9.84 10.12
C ILE A 143 9.20 11.10 9.88
N THR A 144 10.43 11.11 10.38
CA THR A 144 11.41 12.15 10.04
C THR A 144 12.57 11.49 9.30
N LEU A 145 12.81 11.96 8.09
CA LEU A 145 14.00 11.57 7.33
C LEU A 145 15.19 12.43 7.77
N PRO A 146 16.33 11.82 8.06
CA PRO A 146 17.53 12.52 8.47
C PRO A 146 18.17 13.37 7.36
#